data_9521c5ca9a2b23b0196a1aff8042429b
#
_entry.id   9521c5ca9a2b23b0196a1aff8042429b
#
_cell.length_a   1.000
_cell.length_b   1.000
_cell.length_c   1.000
_cell.angle_alpha   90.00
_cell.angle_beta   90.00
_cell.angle_gamma   90.00
#
_symmetry.space_group_name_H-M   'P 1'
#
loop_
_entity.id
_entity.type
_entity.pdbx_description
1 polymer ?
#
loop_
_entity_poly.entity_id
_entity_poly.type
_entity_poly.pdbx_seq_one_letter_code
_entity_poly.pdbx_strand_id
1 'polypeptide(L)'
;MNYPRPQFVRKNWLSLNGEWLMNGKTIIVPSCQIDEHLIYEKHFEYKKEKEVTLLHFDGVDQIAEVYLNDKYVGRHIGGYLPFTFDVSRYVIEGDNKLIVEVKDELDHTYPYGKQRKDRGGMWYTPMSGIWKDVWLEQVPKRYIDDIKINPDLTGVDLRMLIKEEDDIFVKEERIEIENPELWTFDNPKLYYHTLKEGDDEVEIYFALRKIDIQNINGINRVCLNNKPIFFHGLLDQGYFDPGLMMPKDTEAYKKDISFIKSLGFNTLRKHIKIEPEEFYYECDKQGVLVIQDMVNSGDYHFFKDTVLGTLGIKLSDKKKLDERENFFIEHSKDTITHLYNHPCVVVYTIFNEGWGQFNSDEVYNLLKSLDSSRLYDSTSGWFKQKNSDFDSEHIYFRLKKLKPNIRPLLISECGGYSLNLNLQDNSYGYGACKDSKELTDRMIKLYENMIIPAIKKGCCGSIYTQVSDIEDEINGLISYDREVMKVEDRIKEVADKILKEIDNV
;
A
#
# COMPACT_ATOMS: atom_id res chain seq x y z
N MET A 1 9.03 4.00 21.05
CA MET A 1 8.89 4.41 19.65
C MET A 1 9.62 3.36 18.82
N ASN A 2 8.97 2.77 17.84
CA ASN A 2 9.59 1.77 16.97
C ASN A 2 10.42 2.48 15.90
N TYR A 3 11.45 1.82 15.39
CA TYR A 3 12.20 2.31 14.25
C TYR A 3 11.32 2.31 13.00
N PRO A 4 11.27 3.40 12.20
CA PRO A 4 10.28 3.56 11.11
C PRO A 4 10.42 2.57 9.95
N ARG A 5 11.63 2.01 9.72
CA ARG A 5 11.92 1.04 8.66
C ARG A 5 12.19 -0.34 9.23
N PRO A 6 11.17 -1.16 9.53
CA PRO A 6 11.34 -2.44 10.25
C PRO A 6 12.16 -3.47 9.48
N GLN A 7 12.30 -3.34 8.16
CA GLN A 7 13.16 -4.21 7.34
C GLN A 7 14.60 -3.72 7.17
N PHE A 8 14.97 -2.60 7.82
CA PHE A 8 16.28 -1.97 7.61
C PHE A 8 16.70 -1.19 8.86
N VAL A 9 16.80 -1.90 10.02
CA VAL A 9 16.93 -1.27 11.33
C VAL A 9 18.39 -0.99 11.68
N ARG A 10 18.67 0.25 12.07
CA ARG A 10 19.94 0.68 12.68
C ARG A 10 19.74 1.12 14.11
N LYS A 11 20.80 1.00 14.91
CA LYS A 11 20.81 1.40 16.34
C LYS A 11 21.06 2.88 16.54
N ASN A 12 21.87 3.50 15.67
CA ASN A 12 22.26 4.91 15.78
C ASN A 12 21.25 5.81 15.03
N TRP A 13 20.14 6.10 15.66
CA TRP A 13 19.10 6.97 15.12
C TRP A 13 18.46 7.85 16.18
N LEU A 14 17.92 8.97 15.75
CA LEU A 14 17.19 9.93 16.58
C LEU A 14 15.84 10.25 15.93
N SER A 15 14.75 9.92 16.62
CA SER A 15 13.42 10.34 16.18
C SER A 15 13.27 11.85 16.28
N LEU A 16 12.76 12.47 15.24
CA LEU A 16 12.35 13.86 15.24
C LEU A 16 10.83 14.04 15.37
N ASN A 17 10.09 12.96 15.55
CA ASN A 17 8.65 13.00 15.84
C ASN A 17 8.37 13.75 17.15
N GLY A 18 7.09 14.09 17.37
CA GLY A 18 6.63 14.75 18.57
C GLY A 18 6.33 16.23 18.35
N GLU A 19 6.67 17.09 19.28
CA GLU A 19 6.33 18.52 19.20
C GLU A 19 7.17 19.27 18.16
N TRP A 20 6.47 19.99 17.27
CA TRP A 20 7.01 20.94 16.30
C TRP A 20 6.24 22.25 16.38
N LEU A 21 6.79 23.32 15.85
CA LEU A 21 6.03 24.52 15.53
C LEU A 21 5.59 24.46 14.07
N MET A 22 4.31 24.70 13.82
CA MET A 22 3.75 24.82 12.48
C MET A 22 3.06 26.17 12.35
N ASN A 23 3.53 27.02 11.45
CA ASN A 23 3.06 28.41 11.33
C ASN A 23 3.02 29.14 12.70
N GLY A 24 4.03 28.89 13.57
CA GLY A 24 4.16 29.44 14.90
C GLY A 24 3.28 28.83 15.99
N LYS A 25 2.55 27.75 15.72
CA LYS A 25 1.73 27.00 16.70
C LYS A 25 2.31 25.62 16.95
N THR A 26 2.29 25.19 18.20
CA THR A 26 2.72 23.83 18.56
C THR A 26 1.76 22.80 17.99
N ILE A 27 2.32 21.79 17.31
CA ILE A 27 1.61 20.60 16.83
C ILE A 27 2.42 19.33 17.12
N ILE A 28 1.79 18.18 16.95
CA ILE A 28 2.47 16.89 16.98
C ILE A 28 2.74 16.43 15.53
N VAL A 29 3.96 16.05 15.23
CA VAL A 29 4.38 15.40 13.97
C VAL A 29 4.70 13.93 14.31
N PRO A 30 4.26 12.97 13.48
CA PRO A 30 3.47 13.14 12.27
C PRO A 30 2.00 13.47 12.55
N SER A 31 1.37 14.22 11.63
CA SER A 31 -0.07 14.49 11.61
C SER A 31 -0.53 15.02 10.26
N CYS A 32 -1.74 14.64 9.84
CA CYS A 32 -2.39 15.22 8.67
C CYS A 32 -2.88 16.64 8.97
N GLN A 33 -2.66 17.56 8.05
CA GLN A 33 -3.15 18.93 8.06
C GLN A 33 -4.09 19.16 6.86
N ILE A 34 -4.74 20.32 6.79
CA ILE A 34 -5.65 20.67 5.68
C ILE A 34 -5.28 22.00 5.01
N ASP A 35 -4.22 22.65 5.45
CA ASP A 35 -3.77 23.95 4.91
C ASP A 35 -2.83 23.73 3.71
N GLU A 36 -2.92 24.61 2.71
CA GLU A 36 -2.12 24.52 1.47
C GLU A 36 -0.65 24.95 1.64
N HIS A 37 -0.35 25.77 2.65
CA HIS A 37 1.01 26.29 2.91
C HIS A 37 1.35 26.16 4.40
N LEU A 38 2.36 25.35 4.68
CA LEU A 38 2.78 25.01 6.03
C LEU A 38 4.28 25.24 6.20
N ILE A 39 4.67 25.89 7.28
CA ILE A 39 6.07 26.04 7.67
C ILE A 39 6.25 25.34 9.00
N TYR A 40 6.97 24.23 8.96
CA TYR A 40 7.33 23.45 10.14
C TYR A 40 8.70 23.84 10.65
N GLU A 41 8.84 23.94 11.97
CA GLU A 41 10.11 24.21 12.65
C GLU A 41 10.31 23.22 13.79
N LYS A 42 11.50 22.62 13.86
CA LYS A 42 11.94 21.69 14.91
C LYS A 42 13.31 22.06 15.41
N HIS A 43 13.44 22.22 16.72
CA HIS A 43 14.73 22.24 17.40
C HIS A 43 15.06 20.86 17.94
N PHE A 44 16.31 20.43 17.80
CA PHE A 44 16.78 19.16 18.31
C PHE A 44 18.26 19.21 18.67
N GLU A 45 18.61 18.50 19.75
CA GLU A 45 19.99 18.30 20.17
C GLU A 45 20.63 17.21 19.31
N TYR A 46 21.82 17.49 18.78
CA TYR A 46 22.60 16.55 17.97
C TYR A 46 23.97 16.33 18.58
N LYS A 47 24.37 15.06 18.62
CA LYS A 47 25.71 14.62 18.97
C LYS A 47 26.26 13.75 17.86
N LYS A 48 27.40 14.09 17.33
CA LYS A 48 28.06 13.33 16.27
C LYS A 48 28.66 12.04 16.83
N GLU A 49 28.21 10.90 16.32
CA GLU A 49 28.70 9.56 16.70
C GLU A 49 29.32 8.82 15.52
N LYS A 50 28.92 9.16 14.27
CA LYS A 50 29.43 8.60 13.03
C LYS A 50 29.72 9.71 12.01
N GLU A 51 30.35 9.35 10.88
CA GLU A 51 30.83 10.30 9.88
C GLU A 51 29.71 10.93 9.05
N VAL A 52 28.70 10.12 8.69
CA VAL A 52 27.58 10.52 7.83
C VAL A 52 26.29 10.59 8.63
N THR A 53 25.52 11.65 8.40
CA THR A 53 24.19 11.86 9.03
C THR A 53 23.14 11.99 7.94
N LEU A 54 22.17 11.09 7.97
CA LEU A 54 21.05 11.02 7.04
C LEU A 54 19.78 11.54 7.71
N LEU A 55 19.09 12.46 7.05
CA LEU A 55 17.77 12.94 7.46
C LEU A 55 16.70 12.29 6.59
N HIS A 56 15.81 11.55 7.23
CA HIS A 56 14.75 10.80 6.57
C HIS A 56 13.40 11.41 6.84
N PHE A 57 12.56 11.42 5.80
CA PHE A 57 11.13 11.67 5.87
C PHE A 57 10.42 10.47 5.22
N ASP A 58 9.49 9.86 5.92
CA ASP A 58 8.72 8.72 5.36
C ASP A 58 7.58 9.19 4.45
N GLY A 59 7.07 10.41 4.63
CA GLY A 59 6.09 11.02 3.73
C GLY A 59 5.69 12.44 4.11
N VAL A 60 5.74 13.34 3.13
CA VAL A 60 5.33 14.76 3.26
C VAL A 60 4.50 15.15 2.04
N ASP A 61 3.23 15.45 2.22
CA ASP A 61 2.33 15.81 1.12
C ASP A 61 2.24 17.32 0.96
N GLN A 62 2.47 17.88 -0.21
CA GLN A 62 2.77 17.28 -1.52
C GLN A 62 4.18 17.65 -2.01
N ILE A 63 4.66 18.86 -1.71
CA ILE A 63 5.97 19.41 -2.06
C ILE A 63 6.65 19.89 -0.79
N ALA A 64 7.84 19.37 -0.51
CA ALA A 64 8.64 19.74 0.65
C ALA A 64 9.95 20.42 0.26
N GLU A 65 10.25 21.58 0.84
CA GLU A 65 11.56 22.21 0.79
C GLU A 65 12.18 22.20 2.18
N VAL A 66 13.40 21.69 2.30
CA VAL A 66 14.04 21.39 3.59
C VAL A 66 15.24 22.30 3.80
N TYR A 67 15.31 22.89 4.98
CA TYR A 67 16.42 23.76 5.44
C TYR A 67 16.92 23.28 6.80
N LEU A 68 18.23 23.25 7.00
CA LEU A 68 18.86 22.93 8.28
C LEU A 68 19.88 23.99 8.63
N ASN A 69 19.73 24.61 9.80
CA ASN A 69 20.55 25.72 10.28
C ASN A 69 20.63 26.86 9.24
N ASP A 70 19.48 27.28 8.74
CA ASP A 70 19.26 28.32 7.74
C ASP A 70 19.92 28.04 6.36
N LYS A 71 20.33 26.80 6.10
CA LYS A 71 20.90 26.37 4.81
C LYS A 71 19.91 25.48 4.08
N TYR A 72 19.69 25.75 2.80
CA TYR A 72 18.90 24.88 1.93
C TYR A 72 19.55 23.50 1.79
N VAL A 73 18.80 22.46 2.10
CA VAL A 73 19.21 21.05 2.02
C VAL A 73 18.76 20.42 0.71
N GLY A 74 17.46 20.56 0.38
CA GLY A 74 16.90 19.94 -0.82
C GLY A 74 15.38 20.08 -0.89
N ARG A 75 14.81 19.51 -1.98
CA ARG A 75 13.38 19.50 -2.29
C ARG A 75 12.92 18.09 -2.62
N HIS A 76 11.70 17.74 -2.20
CA HIS A 76 11.00 16.52 -2.61
C HIS A 76 9.61 16.86 -3.17
N ILE A 77 9.13 16.04 -4.11
CA ILE A 77 7.78 16.13 -4.70
C ILE A 77 7.12 14.75 -4.64
N GLY A 78 5.91 14.68 -4.12
CA GLY A 78 5.11 13.48 -3.96
C GLY A 78 4.84 13.17 -2.49
N GLY A 79 3.56 12.90 -2.14
CA GLY A 79 3.10 12.83 -0.75
C GLY A 79 3.26 11.47 -0.09
N TYR A 80 3.58 10.40 -0.83
CA TYR A 80 3.38 9.03 -0.35
C TYR A 80 4.66 8.25 -0.08
N LEU A 81 5.78 8.61 -0.72
CA LEU A 81 7.03 7.85 -0.67
C LEU A 81 8.09 8.52 0.21
N PRO A 82 8.98 7.74 0.82
CA PRO A 82 10.06 8.28 1.63
C PRO A 82 11.12 8.98 0.78
N PHE A 83 11.82 9.91 1.43
CA PHE A 83 13.01 10.56 0.87
C PHE A 83 14.06 10.85 1.94
N THR A 84 15.32 10.93 1.50
CA THR A 84 16.48 11.06 2.40
C THR A 84 17.44 12.11 1.90
N PHE A 85 18.00 12.89 2.82
CA PHE A 85 19.08 13.83 2.54
C PHE A 85 20.32 13.53 3.38
N ASP A 86 21.50 13.54 2.79
CA ASP A 86 22.75 13.61 3.54
C ASP A 86 22.93 15.03 4.10
N VAL A 87 22.79 15.14 5.41
CA VAL A 87 22.86 16.40 6.12
C VAL A 87 24.18 16.58 6.91
N SER A 88 25.18 15.74 6.70
CA SER A 88 26.45 15.69 7.42
C SER A 88 27.16 17.05 7.49
N ARG A 89 27.06 17.84 6.41
CA ARG A 89 27.67 19.17 6.30
C ARG A 89 26.81 20.32 6.86
N TYR A 90 25.58 20.02 7.28
CA TYR A 90 24.63 21.01 7.74
C TYR A 90 24.37 20.92 9.24
N VAL A 91 24.46 19.71 9.83
CA VAL A 91 24.31 19.51 11.29
C VAL A 91 25.53 20.05 12.04
N ILE A 92 25.29 20.56 13.26
CA ILE A 92 26.31 21.03 14.21
C ILE A 92 26.13 20.33 15.55
N GLU A 93 27.19 20.23 16.35
CA GLU A 93 27.09 19.75 17.73
C GLU A 93 26.18 20.66 18.55
N GLY A 94 25.27 20.08 19.35
CA GLY A 94 24.29 20.80 20.17
C GLY A 94 22.98 21.09 19.42
N ASP A 95 22.42 22.26 19.66
CA ASP A 95 21.10 22.66 19.13
C ASP A 95 21.13 22.91 17.62
N ASN A 96 20.21 22.27 16.91
CA ASN A 96 20.00 22.41 15.47
C ASN A 96 18.55 22.84 15.19
N LYS A 97 18.37 23.66 14.16
CA LYS A 97 17.06 24.12 13.69
C LYS A 97 16.75 23.53 12.31
N LEU A 98 15.75 22.67 12.24
CA LEU A 98 15.20 22.13 11.00
C LEU A 98 13.93 22.89 10.62
N ILE A 99 13.86 23.35 9.36
CA ILE A 99 12.67 23.96 8.77
C ILE A 99 12.25 23.14 7.58
N VAL A 100 10.94 22.85 7.48
CA VAL A 100 10.32 22.21 6.34
C VAL A 100 9.17 23.07 5.84
N GLU A 101 9.33 23.63 4.65
CA GLU A 101 8.28 24.38 3.97
C GLU A 101 7.50 23.41 3.10
N VAL A 102 6.20 23.30 3.35
CA VAL A 102 5.32 22.39 2.62
C VAL A 102 4.30 23.19 1.83
N LYS A 103 4.15 22.82 0.57
CA LYS A 103 3.13 23.35 -0.33
C LYS A 103 2.30 22.19 -0.87
N ASP A 104 0.97 22.28 -0.66
CA ASP A 104 0.00 21.34 -1.22
C ASP A 104 -1.26 22.07 -1.71
N GLU A 105 -1.30 22.36 -3.00
CA GLU A 105 -2.47 22.92 -3.67
C GLU A 105 -3.35 21.82 -4.28
N LEU A 106 -3.08 20.55 -3.94
CA LEU A 106 -3.67 19.36 -4.53
C LEU A 106 -3.46 19.34 -6.06
N ASP A 107 -2.18 19.45 -6.47
CA ASP A 107 -1.82 19.42 -7.90
C ASP A 107 -1.98 18.00 -8.45
N HIS A 108 -2.94 17.82 -9.36
CA HIS A 108 -3.27 16.54 -9.96
C HIS A 108 -2.22 16.03 -10.97
N THR A 109 -1.15 16.78 -11.22
CA THR A 109 0.03 16.31 -11.96
C THR A 109 0.75 15.21 -11.19
N TYR A 110 0.75 15.30 -9.86
CA TYR A 110 1.38 14.34 -8.96
C TYR A 110 0.36 13.31 -8.45
N PRO A 111 0.80 12.12 -8.01
CA PRO A 111 -0.06 11.16 -7.31
C PRO A 111 -0.67 11.77 -6.05
N TYR A 112 -2.01 11.86 -6.01
CA TYR A 112 -2.74 12.48 -4.90
C TYR A 112 -3.82 11.58 -4.27
N GLY A 113 -4.07 10.41 -4.89
CA GLY A 113 -5.01 9.44 -4.34
C GLY A 113 -6.48 9.89 -4.42
N LYS A 114 -7.28 9.48 -3.45
CA LYS A 114 -8.73 9.78 -3.41
C LYS A 114 -9.09 11.10 -2.77
N GLN A 115 -8.17 12.05 -2.74
CA GLN A 115 -8.35 13.37 -2.14
C GLN A 115 -9.08 14.34 -3.08
N ARG A 116 -10.04 15.12 -2.57
CA ARG A 116 -10.73 16.18 -3.33
C ARG A 116 -11.14 17.35 -2.44
N LYS A 117 -10.96 18.58 -2.95
CA LYS A 117 -11.43 19.81 -2.25
C LYS A 117 -12.95 19.84 -2.13
N ASP A 118 -13.67 19.36 -3.15
CA ASP A 118 -15.11 19.13 -3.15
C ASP A 118 -15.41 17.66 -2.83
N ARG A 119 -15.08 17.25 -1.61
CA ARG A 119 -15.25 15.87 -1.17
C ARG A 119 -16.71 15.41 -1.19
N GLY A 120 -16.90 14.08 -1.21
CA GLY A 120 -18.22 13.44 -1.10
C GLY A 120 -18.28 12.13 -1.88
N GLY A 121 -19.16 11.25 -1.47
CA GLY A 121 -19.25 9.90 -2.03
C GLY A 121 -17.97 9.11 -1.80
N MET A 122 -17.29 8.74 -2.86
CA MET A 122 -16.04 7.98 -2.82
C MET A 122 -14.76 8.85 -2.81
N TRP A 123 -14.89 10.16 -2.58
CA TRP A 123 -13.80 11.13 -2.52
C TRP A 123 -13.73 11.75 -1.12
N TYR A 124 -12.52 11.88 -0.58
CA TYR A 124 -12.29 12.19 0.82
C TYR A 124 -11.62 13.54 1.02
N THR A 125 -11.67 14.02 2.25
CA THR A 125 -11.02 15.27 2.68
C THR A 125 -9.54 15.24 2.32
N PRO A 126 -9.02 16.24 1.58
CA PRO A 126 -7.61 16.35 1.26
C PRO A 126 -6.81 16.66 2.53
N MET A 127 -5.60 16.14 2.57
CA MET A 127 -4.67 16.42 3.65
C MET A 127 -3.34 16.89 3.09
N SER A 128 -2.54 17.53 3.92
CA SER A 128 -1.21 18.04 3.60
C SER A 128 -0.25 17.86 4.77
N GLY A 129 1.03 18.13 4.55
CA GLY A 129 2.02 18.23 5.62
C GLY A 129 2.81 16.96 5.89
N ILE A 130 3.52 16.97 7.03
CA ILE A 130 4.36 15.83 7.46
C ILE A 130 3.46 14.80 8.15
N TRP A 131 2.99 13.83 7.41
CA TRP A 131 2.02 12.85 7.91
C TRP A 131 2.60 11.47 8.23
N LYS A 132 3.90 11.26 7.93
CA LYS A 132 4.65 10.07 8.33
C LYS A 132 5.90 10.46 9.12
N ASP A 133 6.65 9.47 9.58
CA ASP A 133 7.79 9.65 10.47
C ASP A 133 8.92 10.51 9.92
N VAL A 134 9.63 11.21 10.82
CA VAL A 134 10.86 11.97 10.55
C VAL A 134 11.95 11.54 11.54
N TRP A 135 13.14 11.22 11.03
CA TRP A 135 14.26 10.81 11.89
C TRP A 135 15.64 11.11 11.28
N LEU A 136 16.64 11.09 12.13
CA LEU A 136 18.05 11.09 11.74
C LEU A 136 18.64 9.71 11.93
N GLU A 137 19.52 9.31 11.03
CA GLU A 137 20.43 8.17 11.18
C GLU A 137 21.87 8.63 11.12
N GLN A 138 22.74 7.99 11.90
CA GLN A 138 24.18 8.18 11.77
C GLN A 138 24.83 6.88 11.31
N VAL A 139 25.53 6.96 10.18
CA VAL A 139 26.20 5.81 9.57
C VAL A 139 27.69 6.09 9.38
N PRO A 140 28.56 5.03 9.33
CA PRO A 140 29.98 5.20 9.03
C PRO A 140 30.15 5.73 7.60
N LYS A 141 31.39 6.10 7.23
CA LYS A 141 31.72 6.59 5.90
C LYS A 141 31.34 5.61 4.79
N ARG A 142 31.48 4.31 5.07
CA ARG A 142 31.07 3.21 4.20
C ARG A 142 29.93 2.45 4.86
N TYR A 143 28.75 2.43 4.22
CA TYR A 143 27.51 1.88 4.79
C TYR A 143 26.64 1.22 3.74
N ILE A 144 25.71 0.37 4.19
CA ILE A 144 24.68 -0.26 3.36
C ILE A 144 23.59 0.78 3.10
N ASP A 145 23.48 1.28 1.87
CA ASP A 145 22.51 2.32 1.49
C ASP A 145 21.13 1.73 1.23
N ASP A 146 21.09 0.58 0.54
CA ASP A 146 19.83 -0.11 0.21
C ASP A 146 20.06 -1.62 0.09
N ILE A 147 18.99 -2.39 0.16
CA ILE A 147 18.98 -3.84 0.01
C ILE A 147 17.78 -4.34 -0.79
N LYS A 148 18.03 -5.26 -1.71
CA LYS A 148 17.04 -6.07 -2.40
C LYS A 148 17.07 -7.49 -1.89
N ILE A 149 15.93 -7.98 -1.40
CA ILE A 149 15.76 -9.32 -0.81
C ILE A 149 14.97 -10.18 -1.79
N ASN A 150 15.61 -11.20 -2.38
CA ASN A 150 14.99 -12.10 -3.35
C ASN A 150 14.86 -13.52 -2.76
N PRO A 151 13.73 -13.85 -2.12
CA PRO A 151 13.51 -15.15 -1.55
C PRO A 151 13.12 -16.19 -2.61
N ASP A 152 13.52 -17.42 -2.37
CA ASP A 152 12.93 -18.60 -2.94
C ASP A 152 12.32 -19.51 -1.86
N LEU A 153 12.18 -20.82 -2.10
CA LEU A 153 11.64 -21.74 -1.10
C LEU A 153 12.71 -22.37 -0.19
N THR A 154 13.98 -22.04 -0.40
CA THR A 154 15.12 -22.63 0.33
C THR A 154 16.03 -21.61 0.99
N GLY A 155 15.98 -20.36 0.54
CA GLY A 155 16.85 -19.32 1.03
C GLY A 155 16.53 -17.96 0.41
N VAL A 156 17.47 -17.05 0.50
CA VAL A 156 17.33 -15.68 0.00
C VAL A 156 18.61 -15.19 -0.64
N ASP A 157 18.49 -14.60 -1.82
CA ASP A 157 19.56 -13.83 -2.47
C ASP A 157 19.42 -12.36 -2.06
N LEU A 158 20.46 -11.83 -1.47
CA LEU A 158 20.57 -10.44 -1.03
C LEU A 158 21.45 -9.66 -2.02
N ARG A 159 20.98 -8.52 -2.47
CA ARG A 159 21.76 -7.57 -3.26
C ARG A 159 21.79 -6.24 -2.52
N MET A 160 22.96 -5.93 -1.93
CA MET A 160 23.21 -4.74 -1.14
C MET A 160 23.82 -3.66 -2.01
N LEU A 161 23.33 -2.43 -1.89
CA LEU A 161 24.01 -1.24 -2.38
C LEU A 161 24.81 -0.64 -1.23
N ILE A 162 26.12 -0.55 -1.40
CA ILE A 162 27.04 -0.02 -0.38
C ILE A 162 27.53 1.32 -0.87
N LYS A 163 27.34 2.36 -0.08
CA LYS A 163 27.77 3.71 -0.39
C LYS A 163 29.01 4.07 0.40
N GLU A 164 29.97 4.69 -0.28
CA GLU A 164 31.16 5.28 0.31
C GLU A 164 31.48 6.59 -0.41
N GLU A 165 31.22 7.72 0.24
CA GLU A 165 31.22 9.07 -0.37
C GLU A 165 30.28 9.13 -1.59
N ASP A 166 30.78 9.38 -2.80
CA ASP A 166 30.01 9.43 -4.04
C ASP A 166 30.01 8.08 -4.79
N ASP A 167 30.75 7.08 -4.31
CA ASP A 167 30.85 5.77 -4.94
C ASP A 167 29.79 4.80 -4.43
N ILE A 168 29.24 3.99 -5.34
CA ILE A 168 28.28 2.93 -5.05
C ILE A 168 28.87 1.59 -5.46
N PHE A 169 28.92 0.66 -4.52
CA PHE A 169 29.35 -0.72 -4.72
C PHE A 169 28.18 -1.67 -4.59
N VAL A 170 28.19 -2.76 -5.34
CA VAL A 170 27.19 -3.83 -5.22
C VAL A 170 27.84 -5.03 -4.56
N LYS A 171 27.20 -5.55 -3.52
CA LYS A 171 27.59 -6.81 -2.88
C LYS A 171 26.38 -7.76 -2.92
N GLU A 172 26.65 -8.99 -3.34
CA GLU A 172 25.64 -10.04 -3.40
C GLU A 172 25.99 -11.15 -2.40
N GLU A 173 24.99 -11.66 -1.72
CA GLU A 173 25.13 -12.72 -0.73
C GLU A 173 23.90 -13.64 -0.79
N ARG A 174 24.12 -14.95 -0.61
CA ARG A 174 23.04 -15.90 -0.46
C ARG A 174 23.01 -16.47 0.96
N ILE A 175 21.84 -16.47 1.56
CA ILE A 175 21.56 -17.11 2.85
C ILE A 175 20.70 -18.35 2.59
N GLU A 176 21.25 -19.54 2.82
CA GLU A 176 20.49 -20.80 2.79
C GLU A 176 19.88 -21.05 4.16
N ILE A 177 18.63 -21.50 4.17
CA ILE A 177 17.90 -21.82 5.39
C ILE A 177 17.80 -23.35 5.52
N GLU A 178 18.42 -23.87 6.55
CA GLU A 178 18.30 -25.27 6.88
C GLU A 178 16.89 -25.57 7.43
N ASN A 179 16.18 -26.55 6.85
CA ASN A 179 14.77 -26.87 7.17
C ASN A 179 13.82 -25.66 7.03
N PRO A 180 13.63 -25.12 5.83
CA PRO A 180 12.88 -23.89 5.60
C PRO A 180 11.40 -24.03 5.95
N GLU A 181 10.90 -23.12 6.76
CA GLU A 181 9.48 -22.88 6.98
C GLU A 181 9.00 -21.77 6.04
N LEU A 182 8.02 -22.10 5.21
CA LEU A 182 7.51 -21.15 4.22
C LEU A 182 6.47 -20.23 4.84
N TRP A 183 6.49 -18.96 4.43
CA TRP A 183 5.50 -17.98 4.82
C TRP A 183 4.14 -18.27 4.17
N THR A 184 3.11 -18.35 4.98
CA THR A 184 1.71 -18.51 4.56
C THR A 184 0.80 -17.71 5.48
N PHE A 185 -0.51 -17.61 5.16
CA PHE A 185 -1.46 -16.91 6.03
C PHE A 185 -1.69 -17.61 7.38
N ASP A 186 -1.42 -18.90 7.47
CA ASP A 186 -1.57 -19.69 8.70
C ASP A 186 -0.24 -19.82 9.47
N ASN A 187 0.89 -19.70 8.75
CA ASN A 187 2.24 -19.72 9.32
C ASN A 187 3.07 -18.59 8.73
N PRO A 188 2.89 -17.34 9.21
CA PRO A 188 3.61 -16.17 8.68
C PRO A 188 5.04 -16.09 9.23
N LYS A 189 5.85 -17.10 8.91
CA LYS A 189 7.24 -17.23 9.40
C LYS A 189 8.13 -16.13 8.83
N LEU A 190 8.69 -15.31 9.72
CA LEU A 190 9.74 -14.35 9.42
C LEU A 190 11.09 -14.84 9.93
N TYR A 191 12.14 -14.59 9.15
CA TYR A 191 13.53 -14.84 9.50
C TYR A 191 14.21 -13.49 9.71
N TYR A 192 15.00 -13.37 10.78
CA TYR A 192 15.75 -12.16 11.10
C TYR A 192 17.23 -12.39 10.90
N HIS A 193 17.90 -11.41 10.33
CA HIS A 193 19.33 -11.49 10.05
C HIS A 193 19.99 -10.12 10.25
N THR A 194 21.28 -10.12 10.61
CA THR A 194 22.08 -8.88 10.73
C THR A 194 23.14 -8.86 9.66
N LEU A 195 23.06 -7.85 8.81
CA LEU A 195 24.06 -7.55 7.79
C LEU A 195 25.14 -6.68 8.36
N LYS A 196 26.39 -6.90 7.89
CA LYS A 196 27.56 -6.13 8.31
C LYS A 196 28.37 -5.69 7.10
N GLU A 197 28.71 -4.40 7.10
CA GLU A 197 29.65 -3.82 6.15
C GLU A 197 30.59 -2.87 6.90
N GLY A 198 31.81 -3.34 7.21
CA GLY A 198 32.72 -2.62 8.11
C GLY A 198 32.08 -2.37 9.49
N ASP A 199 31.92 -1.09 9.85
CA ASP A 199 31.32 -0.64 11.12
C ASP A 199 29.83 -0.37 10.99
N ASP A 200 29.19 -0.66 9.86
CA ASP A 200 27.75 -0.57 9.68
C ASP A 200 27.07 -1.91 9.97
N GLU A 201 26.03 -1.88 10.79
CA GLU A 201 25.17 -3.03 11.08
C GLU A 201 23.73 -2.68 10.79
N VAL A 202 23.06 -3.52 9.99
CA VAL A 202 21.65 -3.39 9.64
C VAL A 202 20.92 -4.67 9.99
N GLU A 203 19.89 -4.58 10.82
CA GLU A 203 19.00 -5.70 11.10
C GLU A 203 17.88 -5.73 10.06
N ILE A 204 17.71 -6.88 9.42
CA ILE A 204 16.68 -7.12 8.40
C ILE A 204 15.78 -8.28 8.80
N TYR A 205 14.60 -8.35 8.20
CA TYR A 205 13.82 -9.59 8.17
C TYR A 205 13.41 -9.95 6.74
N PHE A 206 13.14 -11.21 6.52
CA PHE A 206 12.63 -11.74 5.27
C PHE A 206 11.74 -12.96 5.50
N ALA A 207 11.04 -13.37 4.46
CA ALA A 207 10.25 -14.61 4.49
C ALA A 207 10.50 -15.41 3.22
N LEU A 208 10.45 -16.74 3.34
CA LEU A 208 10.56 -17.66 2.20
C LEU A 208 9.17 -17.88 1.61
N ARG A 209 8.95 -17.37 0.41
CA ARG A 209 7.68 -17.54 -0.30
C ARG A 209 7.84 -17.38 -1.80
N LYS A 210 6.93 -17.98 -2.54
CA LYS A 210 6.78 -17.80 -3.99
C LYS A 210 5.32 -17.58 -4.32
N ILE A 211 5.01 -16.58 -5.14
CA ILE A 211 3.69 -16.34 -5.73
C ILE A 211 3.79 -16.43 -7.24
N ASP A 212 2.96 -17.23 -7.88
CA ASP A 212 2.94 -17.38 -9.33
C ASP A 212 1.56 -17.85 -9.82
N ILE A 213 1.43 -17.98 -11.16
CA ILE A 213 0.26 -18.57 -11.79
C ILE A 213 0.68 -19.92 -12.38
N GLN A 214 -0.01 -20.97 -11.96
CA GLN A 214 0.23 -22.35 -12.42
C GLN A 214 -1.01 -22.91 -13.08
N ASN A 215 -0.81 -23.75 -14.12
CA ASN A 215 -1.89 -24.49 -14.74
C ASN A 215 -2.16 -25.78 -13.96
N ILE A 216 -3.31 -25.82 -13.28
CA ILE A 216 -3.75 -26.97 -12.50
C ILE A 216 -5.02 -27.52 -13.12
N ASN A 217 -4.97 -28.77 -13.60
CA ASN A 217 -6.09 -29.42 -14.24
C ASN A 217 -6.69 -28.64 -15.43
N GLY A 218 -5.84 -27.94 -16.21
CA GLY A 218 -6.27 -27.13 -17.37
C GLY A 218 -6.77 -25.73 -17.03
N ILE A 219 -6.72 -25.31 -15.77
CA ILE A 219 -7.14 -23.99 -15.29
C ILE A 219 -5.94 -23.25 -14.69
N ASN A 220 -5.72 -22.02 -15.12
CA ASN A 220 -4.69 -21.17 -14.53
C ASN A 220 -5.14 -20.62 -13.17
N ARG A 221 -4.34 -20.87 -12.13
CA ARG A 221 -4.62 -20.51 -10.74
C ARG A 221 -3.46 -19.75 -10.13
N VAL A 222 -3.77 -18.82 -9.24
CA VAL A 222 -2.75 -18.21 -8.39
C VAL A 222 -2.33 -19.22 -7.33
N CYS A 223 -1.02 -19.39 -7.18
CA CYS A 223 -0.42 -20.30 -6.22
C CYS A 223 0.53 -19.56 -5.29
N LEU A 224 0.41 -19.81 -3.99
CA LEU A 224 1.39 -19.46 -2.98
C LEU A 224 2.17 -20.73 -2.60
N ASN A 225 3.50 -20.69 -2.76
CA ASN A 225 4.37 -21.84 -2.46
C ASN A 225 3.91 -23.13 -3.19
N ASN A 226 3.54 -23.00 -4.46
CA ASN A 226 3.02 -24.07 -5.34
C ASN A 226 1.65 -24.66 -4.92
N LYS A 227 0.92 -24.04 -4.00
CA LYS A 227 -0.44 -24.42 -3.62
C LYS A 227 -1.45 -23.39 -4.10
N PRO A 228 -2.56 -23.79 -4.74
CA PRO A 228 -3.62 -22.87 -5.11
C PRO A 228 -4.14 -22.08 -3.92
N ILE A 229 -4.38 -20.79 -4.12
CA ILE A 229 -4.97 -19.92 -3.12
C ILE A 229 -6.16 -19.14 -3.69
N PHE A 230 -6.94 -18.54 -2.80
CA PHE A 230 -7.97 -17.59 -3.13
C PHE A 230 -7.77 -16.30 -2.32
N PHE A 231 -7.67 -15.17 -3.00
CA PHE A 231 -7.65 -13.85 -2.37
C PHE A 231 -9.04 -13.53 -1.81
N HIS A 232 -9.33 -13.97 -0.59
CA HIS A 232 -10.55 -13.59 0.14
C HIS A 232 -10.28 -12.28 0.86
N GLY A 233 -10.58 -11.16 0.19
CA GLY A 233 -10.07 -9.87 0.58
C GLY A 233 -11.10 -8.78 0.80
N LEU A 234 -10.62 -7.70 1.40
CA LEU A 234 -11.32 -6.43 1.59
C LEU A 234 -10.56 -5.29 0.94
N LEU A 235 -11.30 -4.33 0.40
CA LEU A 235 -10.75 -3.05 -0.03
C LEU A 235 -10.41 -2.23 1.21
N ASP A 236 -9.19 -1.68 1.26
CA ASP A 236 -8.73 -0.86 2.38
C ASP A 236 -8.20 0.48 1.88
N GLN A 237 -8.92 1.54 2.18
CA GLN A 237 -8.57 2.91 1.81
C GLN A 237 -7.53 3.52 2.76
N GLY A 238 -7.44 3.02 4.01
CA GLY A 238 -6.49 3.50 5.00
C GLY A 238 -6.78 4.89 5.54
N TYR A 239 -8.05 5.22 5.78
CA TYR A 239 -8.48 6.46 6.42
C TYR A 239 -9.01 6.19 7.81
N PHE A 240 -8.80 7.15 8.73
CA PHE A 240 -9.08 7.01 10.16
C PHE A 240 -9.72 8.28 10.73
N ASP A 241 -10.69 8.12 11.61
CA ASP A 241 -11.29 9.22 12.36
C ASP A 241 -10.47 9.49 13.65
N PRO A 242 -10.10 10.75 13.95
CA PRO A 242 -10.16 11.97 13.15
C PRO A 242 -8.89 12.21 12.32
N GLY A 243 -7.97 11.25 12.25
CA GLY A 243 -6.61 11.41 11.73
C GLY A 243 -6.49 11.44 10.21
N LEU A 244 -7.60 11.37 9.46
CA LEU A 244 -7.59 11.31 8.00
C LEU A 244 -6.76 10.13 7.48
N MET A 245 -5.64 10.37 6.80
CA MET A 245 -4.81 9.32 6.22
C MET A 245 -3.91 8.60 7.23
N MET A 246 -3.91 8.96 8.50
CA MET A 246 -3.13 8.26 9.51
C MET A 246 -3.95 7.95 10.77
N PRO A 247 -3.73 6.80 11.42
CA PRO A 247 -4.36 6.49 12.68
C PRO A 247 -3.76 7.33 13.82
N LYS A 248 -4.47 7.37 14.93
CA LYS A 248 -3.99 8.01 16.15
C LYS A 248 -2.69 7.37 16.69
N ASP A 249 -2.57 6.07 16.51
CA ASP A 249 -1.38 5.27 16.86
C ASP A 249 -1.26 4.05 15.91
N THR A 250 -0.05 3.50 15.79
CA THR A 250 0.22 2.36 14.89
C THR A 250 -0.45 1.05 15.31
N GLU A 251 -0.92 0.92 16.56
CA GLU A 251 -1.70 -0.23 17.01
C GLU A 251 -3.04 -0.37 16.26
N ALA A 252 -3.53 0.72 15.64
CA ALA A 252 -4.72 0.67 14.81
C ALA A 252 -4.54 -0.24 13.58
N TYR A 253 -3.36 -0.23 12.94
CA TYR A 253 -3.05 -1.15 11.84
C TYR A 253 -3.16 -2.61 12.28
N LYS A 254 -2.55 -2.94 13.42
CA LYS A 254 -2.62 -4.28 13.99
C LYS A 254 -4.05 -4.70 14.31
N LYS A 255 -4.87 -3.78 14.84
CA LYS A 255 -6.28 -4.03 15.16
C LYS A 255 -7.10 -4.29 13.90
N ASP A 256 -6.96 -3.44 12.85
CA ASP A 256 -7.68 -3.61 11.58
C ASP A 256 -7.29 -4.94 10.90
N ILE A 257 -5.99 -5.30 10.88
CA ILE A 257 -5.50 -6.57 10.33
C ILE A 257 -6.03 -7.76 11.14
N SER A 258 -5.99 -7.68 12.47
CA SER A 258 -6.54 -8.74 13.33
C SER A 258 -8.07 -8.87 13.19
N PHE A 259 -8.77 -7.74 13.02
CA PHE A 259 -10.22 -7.72 12.78
C PHE A 259 -10.58 -8.46 11.50
N ILE A 260 -9.97 -8.14 10.36
CA ILE A 260 -10.28 -8.81 9.09
C ILE A 260 -9.96 -10.31 9.15
N LYS A 261 -8.83 -10.70 9.76
CA LYS A 261 -8.50 -12.12 9.98
C LYS A 261 -9.54 -12.82 10.84
N SER A 262 -10.04 -12.15 11.87
CA SER A 262 -11.09 -12.70 12.74
C SER A 262 -12.38 -12.99 12.00
N LEU A 263 -12.63 -12.33 10.87
CA LEU A 263 -13.77 -12.57 9.97
C LEU A 263 -13.47 -13.60 8.84
N GLY A 264 -12.24 -14.15 8.81
CA GLY A 264 -11.82 -15.15 7.83
C GLY A 264 -11.22 -14.59 6.55
N PHE A 265 -10.98 -13.27 6.46
CA PHE A 265 -10.28 -12.67 5.32
C PHE A 265 -8.77 -12.88 5.42
N ASN A 266 -8.10 -13.07 4.28
CA ASN A 266 -6.66 -13.29 4.19
C ASN A 266 -5.94 -12.26 3.33
N THR A 267 -6.65 -11.31 2.75
CA THR A 267 -6.11 -10.34 1.79
C THR A 267 -6.66 -8.94 2.03
N LEU A 268 -5.81 -7.93 1.91
CA LEU A 268 -6.20 -6.52 1.78
C LEU A 268 -5.82 -6.01 0.39
N ARG A 269 -6.71 -5.31 -0.29
CA ARG A 269 -6.36 -4.46 -1.41
C ARG A 269 -6.18 -3.05 -0.89
N LYS A 270 -4.91 -2.63 -0.72
CA LYS A 270 -4.57 -1.28 -0.31
C LYS A 270 -4.82 -0.33 -1.47
N HIS A 271 -5.89 0.44 -1.32
CA HIS A 271 -6.50 1.16 -2.43
C HIS A 271 -5.92 2.57 -2.57
N ILE A 272 -5.13 2.75 -3.63
CA ILE A 272 -4.66 4.06 -4.11
C ILE A 272 -3.91 4.88 -3.02
N LYS A 273 -3.25 4.18 -2.09
CA LYS A 273 -2.48 4.76 -0.99
C LYS A 273 -1.28 3.89 -0.64
N ILE A 274 -0.16 4.51 -0.26
CA ILE A 274 1.01 3.82 0.29
C ILE A 274 1.06 4.16 1.78
N GLU A 275 0.96 3.13 2.62
CA GLU A 275 1.01 3.28 4.07
C GLU A 275 2.45 3.45 4.58
N PRO A 276 2.65 3.84 5.86
CA PRO A 276 3.91 3.62 6.56
C PRO A 276 4.31 2.15 6.56
N GLU A 277 5.62 1.84 6.59
CA GLU A 277 6.13 0.45 6.58
C GLU A 277 5.59 -0.41 7.72
N GLU A 278 5.18 0.18 8.84
CA GLU A 278 4.55 -0.51 9.98
C GLU A 278 3.28 -1.28 9.57
N PHE A 279 2.47 -0.74 8.66
CA PHE A 279 1.29 -1.45 8.13
C PHE A 279 1.69 -2.74 7.40
N TYR A 280 2.66 -2.66 6.52
CA TYR A 280 3.13 -3.84 5.76
C TYR A 280 3.82 -4.85 6.69
N TYR A 281 4.59 -4.36 7.66
CA TYR A 281 5.19 -5.23 8.68
C TYR A 281 4.15 -5.98 9.51
N GLU A 282 3.04 -5.32 9.89
CA GLU A 282 1.94 -6.00 10.57
C GLU A 282 1.27 -7.05 9.65
N CYS A 283 1.10 -6.77 8.35
CA CYS A 283 0.64 -7.75 7.38
C CYS A 283 1.61 -8.94 7.25
N ASP A 284 2.92 -8.67 7.19
CA ASP A 284 3.97 -9.69 7.13
C ASP A 284 3.94 -10.62 8.35
N LYS A 285 3.80 -10.05 9.56
CA LYS A 285 3.73 -10.80 10.84
C LYS A 285 2.45 -11.60 11.01
N GLN A 286 1.33 -11.05 10.55
CA GLN A 286 0.04 -11.67 10.76
C GLN A 286 -0.40 -12.56 9.59
N GLY A 287 0.34 -12.60 8.48
CA GLY A 287 0.03 -13.45 7.34
C GLY A 287 -1.16 -12.93 6.52
N VAL A 288 -1.22 -11.64 6.26
CA VAL A 288 -2.22 -11.03 5.39
C VAL A 288 -1.57 -10.62 4.08
N LEU A 289 -2.11 -11.11 2.96
CA LEU A 289 -1.65 -10.75 1.63
C LEU A 289 -2.08 -9.33 1.28
N VAL A 290 -1.22 -8.60 0.57
CA VAL A 290 -1.50 -7.24 0.11
C VAL A 290 -1.50 -7.19 -1.41
N ILE A 291 -2.61 -6.70 -1.97
CA ILE A 291 -2.72 -6.20 -3.34
C ILE A 291 -2.54 -4.69 -3.24
N GLN A 292 -1.43 -4.17 -3.73
CA GLN A 292 -1.09 -2.75 -3.63
C GLN A 292 -1.46 -2.01 -4.91
N ASP A 293 -2.34 -1.03 -4.81
CA ASP A 293 -2.64 -0.14 -5.93
C ASP A 293 -1.58 0.96 -6.02
N MET A 294 -1.20 1.33 -7.27
CA MET A 294 -0.45 2.56 -7.50
C MET A 294 -1.31 3.77 -7.19
N VAL A 295 -0.69 4.85 -6.71
CA VAL A 295 -1.43 6.07 -6.36
C VAL A 295 -1.77 6.84 -7.64
N ASN A 296 -3.06 7.09 -7.85
CA ASN A 296 -3.54 7.76 -9.06
C ASN A 296 -3.18 9.24 -9.11
N SER A 297 -3.04 9.74 -10.34
CA SER A 297 -2.88 11.16 -10.69
C SER A 297 -3.79 11.54 -11.85
N GLY A 298 -3.95 12.83 -12.08
CA GLY A 298 -4.82 13.36 -13.15
C GLY A 298 -6.29 13.47 -12.74
N ASP A 299 -7.02 14.32 -13.46
CA ASP A 299 -8.44 14.54 -13.22
C ASP A 299 -9.27 13.29 -13.53
N TYR A 300 -10.22 12.99 -12.65
CA TYR A 300 -11.22 11.97 -12.90
C TYR A 300 -12.38 12.53 -13.70
N HIS A 301 -12.67 11.92 -14.84
CA HIS A 301 -13.78 12.28 -15.71
C HIS A 301 -14.76 11.11 -15.85
N PHE A 302 -15.87 11.14 -15.13
CA PHE A 302 -16.85 10.05 -15.07
C PHE A 302 -17.20 9.45 -16.45
N PHE A 303 -17.46 10.29 -17.46
CA PHE A 303 -17.81 9.79 -18.79
C PHE A 303 -16.64 9.06 -19.46
N LYS A 304 -15.44 9.64 -19.43
CA LYS A 304 -14.25 9.07 -20.06
C LYS A 304 -13.75 7.83 -19.31
N ASP A 305 -13.64 7.95 -17.99
CA ASP A 305 -12.95 6.98 -17.17
C ASP A 305 -13.87 5.83 -16.72
N THR A 306 -15.20 6.04 -16.69
CA THR A 306 -16.16 4.99 -16.30
C THR A 306 -17.03 4.54 -17.48
N VAL A 307 -17.76 5.47 -18.12
CA VAL A 307 -18.78 5.10 -19.11
C VAL A 307 -18.17 4.45 -20.36
N LEU A 308 -17.08 5.02 -20.91
CA LEU A 308 -16.42 4.44 -22.09
C LEU A 308 -15.87 3.04 -21.80
N GLY A 309 -15.29 2.82 -20.61
CA GLY A 309 -14.78 1.51 -20.21
C GLY A 309 -15.87 0.45 -20.09
N THR A 310 -17.01 0.81 -19.50
CA THR A 310 -18.16 -0.13 -19.41
C THR A 310 -18.73 -0.49 -20.77
N LEU A 311 -18.57 0.38 -21.78
CA LEU A 311 -18.93 0.12 -23.17
C LEU A 311 -17.85 -0.66 -23.95
N GLY A 312 -16.72 -0.98 -23.31
CA GLY A 312 -15.61 -1.71 -23.93
C GLY A 312 -14.78 -0.85 -24.92
N ILE A 313 -14.89 0.47 -24.84
CA ILE A 313 -14.13 1.39 -25.69
C ILE A 313 -12.73 1.55 -25.10
N LYS A 314 -11.71 1.16 -25.88
CA LYS A 314 -10.32 1.31 -25.47
C LYS A 314 -9.85 2.75 -25.65
N LEU A 315 -9.05 3.22 -24.68
CA LEU A 315 -8.30 4.47 -24.86
C LEU A 315 -7.16 4.23 -25.85
N SER A 316 -6.86 5.22 -26.70
CA SER A 316 -5.74 5.14 -27.64
C SER A 316 -4.42 5.39 -26.93
N ASP A 317 -3.41 4.58 -27.26
CA ASP A 317 -2.06 4.76 -26.74
C ASP A 317 -1.46 6.10 -27.20
N LYS A 318 -0.72 6.76 -26.32
CA LYS A 318 0.00 7.99 -26.60
C LYS A 318 1.41 7.69 -27.09
N LYS A 319 1.87 8.43 -28.12
CA LYS A 319 3.25 8.34 -28.61
C LYS A 319 4.25 9.11 -27.75
N LYS A 320 3.79 10.14 -27.06
CA LYS A 320 4.61 10.98 -26.18
C LYS A 320 3.84 11.18 -24.88
N LEU A 321 4.51 10.85 -23.78
CA LEU A 321 3.98 11.04 -22.44
C LEU A 321 4.09 12.51 -22.02
N ASP A 322 3.11 12.99 -21.28
CA ASP A 322 3.16 14.28 -20.61
C ASP A 322 3.89 14.22 -19.26
N GLU A 323 3.99 15.36 -18.57
CA GLU A 323 4.68 15.46 -17.27
C GLU A 323 4.04 14.56 -16.22
N ARG A 324 2.70 14.56 -16.12
CA ARG A 324 1.92 13.74 -15.21
C ARG A 324 2.18 12.24 -15.40
N GLU A 325 2.18 11.80 -16.68
CA GLU A 325 2.38 10.39 -17.03
C GLU A 325 3.79 9.91 -16.71
N ASN A 326 4.79 10.76 -16.99
CA ASN A 326 6.17 10.48 -16.60
C ASN A 326 6.32 10.40 -15.08
N PHE A 327 5.71 11.34 -14.34
CA PHE A 327 5.76 11.36 -12.89
C PHE A 327 5.08 10.11 -12.29
N PHE A 328 3.91 9.71 -12.83
CA PHE A 328 3.23 8.48 -12.42
C PHE A 328 4.10 7.25 -12.60
N ILE A 329 4.83 7.14 -13.73
CA ILE A 329 5.73 6.01 -13.98
C ILE A 329 6.87 5.99 -12.97
N GLU A 330 7.54 7.13 -12.72
CA GLU A 330 8.66 7.18 -11.77
C GLU A 330 8.15 6.87 -10.34
N HIS A 331 7.05 7.48 -9.91
CA HIS A 331 6.43 7.17 -8.62
C HIS A 331 6.04 5.69 -8.49
N SER A 332 5.56 5.06 -9.57
CA SER A 332 5.24 3.63 -9.55
C SER A 332 6.49 2.74 -9.45
N LYS A 333 7.60 3.13 -10.08
CA LYS A 333 8.90 2.45 -9.93
C LYS A 333 9.41 2.55 -8.50
N ASP A 334 9.34 3.74 -7.91
CA ASP A 334 9.77 4.00 -6.55
C ASP A 334 8.88 3.25 -5.54
N THR A 335 7.56 3.15 -5.81
CA THR A 335 6.64 2.33 -5.02
C THR A 335 7.06 0.85 -5.02
N ILE A 336 7.40 0.30 -6.19
CA ILE A 336 7.87 -1.08 -6.29
C ILE A 336 9.18 -1.25 -5.52
N THR A 337 10.11 -0.31 -5.64
CA THR A 337 11.39 -0.35 -4.93
C THR A 337 11.19 -0.29 -3.41
N HIS A 338 10.37 0.64 -2.94
CA HIS A 338 10.06 0.82 -1.52
C HIS A 338 9.42 -0.43 -0.90
N LEU A 339 8.47 -1.05 -1.59
CA LEU A 339 7.73 -2.21 -1.09
C LEU A 339 8.34 -3.57 -1.47
N TYR A 340 9.48 -3.56 -2.16
CA TYR A 340 10.07 -4.77 -2.75
C TYR A 340 10.31 -5.88 -1.74
N ASN A 341 10.76 -5.55 -0.55
CA ASN A 341 11.18 -6.54 0.45
C ASN A 341 10.02 -7.11 1.28
N HIS A 342 8.81 -6.51 1.24
CA HIS A 342 7.67 -6.98 2.02
C HIS A 342 7.08 -8.28 1.45
N PRO A 343 7.12 -9.42 2.19
CA PRO A 343 6.57 -10.68 1.71
C PRO A 343 5.05 -10.65 1.53
N CYS A 344 4.32 -9.83 2.27
CA CYS A 344 2.87 -9.71 2.16
C CYS A 344 2.42 -9.09 0.82
N VAL A 345 3.22 -8.23 0.20
CA VAL A 345 2.88 -7.61 -1.10
C VAL A 345 3.06 -8.64 -2.20
N VAL A 346 1.98 -9.07 -2.81
CA VAL A 346 1.96 -10.17 -3.80
C VAL A 346 1.42 -9.76 -5.16
N VAL A 347 0.65 -8.67 -5.22
CA VAL A 347 0.09 -8.12 -6.46
C VAL A 347 0.23 -6.60 -6.45
N TYR A 348 0.55 -6.02 -7.61
CA TYR A 348 0.40 -4.59 -7.86
C TYR A 348 -0.75 -4.34 -8.83
N THR A 349 -1.64 -3.40 -8.51
CA THR A 349 -2.66 -2.88 -9.42
C THR A 349 -2.18 -1.54 -9.98
N ILE A 350 -2.04 -1.43 -11.32
CA ILE A 350 -1.42 -0.24 -11.92
C ILE A 350 -2.45 0.87 -12.08
N PHE A 351 -3.60 0.59 -12.72
CA PHE A 351 -4.67 1.56 -12.91
C PHE A 351 -5.98 1.05 -12.33
N ASN A 352 -6.79 1.95 -11.78
CA ASN A 352 -8.12 1.66 -11.28
C ASN A 352 -9.19 2.35 -12.12
N GLU A 353 -10.15 1.57 -12.64
CA GLU A 353 -11.38 2.06 -13.30
C GLU A 353 -11.17 3.09 -14.41
N GLY A 354 -10.01 3.05 -15.07
CA GLY A 354 -9.66 3.99 -16.14
C GLY A 354 -9.17 5.37 -15.69
N TRP A 355 -9.25 5.67 -14.39
CA TRP A 355 -8.82 6.95 -13.87
C TRP A 355 -7.31 7.19 -14.09
N GLY A 356 -7.00 8.26 -14.84
CA GLY A 356 -5.62 8.60 -15.18
C GLY A 356 -4.90 7.61 -16.10
N GLN A 357 -5.60 6.59 -16.59
CA GLN A 357 -5.04 5.50 -17.40
C GLN A 357 -4.46 5.94 -18.74
N PHE A 358 -3.28 5.40 -19.06
CA PHE A 358 -2.59 5.59 -20.34
C PHE A 358 -1.67 4.39 -20.63
N ASN A 359 -1.41 4.08 -21.90
CA ASN A 359 -0.43 3.09 -22.37
C ASN A 359 -0.30 1.84 -21.50
N SER A 360 -1.41 1.27 -21.06
CA SER A 360 -1.44 0.27 -19.97
C SER A 360 -0.60 -0.96 -20.25
N ASP A 361 -0.56 -1.44 -21.50
CA ASP A 361 0.24 -2.60 -21.88
C ASP A 361 1.75 -2.32 -21.78
N GLU A 362 2.18 -1.09 -22.13
CA GLU A 362 3.57 -0.66 -22.05
C GLU A 362 4.00 -0.44 -20.60
N VAL A 363 3.16 0.24 -19.81
CA VAL A 363 3.39 0.46 -18.38
C VAL A 363 3.44 -0.87 -17.62
N TYR A 364 2.52 -1.81 -17.90
CA TYR A 364 2.58 -3.16 -17.35
C TYR A 364 3.93 -3.84 -17.63
N ASN A 365 4.38 -3.86 -18.90
CA ASN A 365 5.64 -4.50 -19.26
C ASN A 365 6.84 -3.86 -18.54
N LEU A 366 6.84 -2.52 -18.44
CA LEU A 366 7.89 -1.78 -17.76
C LEU A 366 7.95 -2.16 -16.27
N LEU A 367 6.82 -2.04 -15.54
CA LEU A 367 6.79 -2.28 -14.11
C LEU A 367 7.02 -3.77 -13.78
N LYS A 368 6.47 -4.70 -14.57
CA LYS A 368 6.72 -6.13 -14.42
C LYS A 368 8.19 -6.51 -14.60
N SER A 369 8.94 -5.77 -15.40
CA SER A 369 10.38 -6.00 -15.60
C SER A 369 11.23 -5.61 -14.38
N LEU A 370 10.73 -4.72 -13.50
CA LEU A 370 11.43 -4.30 -12.28
C LEU A 370 11.28 -5.32 -11.15
N ASP A 371 10.12 -5.96 -11.09
CA ASP A 371 9.83 -7.03 -10.14
C ASP A 371 8.96 -8.12 -10.77
N SER A 372 9.61 -9.18 -11.22
CA SER A 372 8.93 -10.36 -11.78
C SER A 372 8.46 -11.36 -10.72
N SER A 373 8.79 -11.15 -9.46
CA SER A 373 8.45 -12.04 -8.35
C SER A 373 7.03 -11.81 -7.79
N ARG A 374 6.31 -10.79 -8.30
CA ARG A 374 4.93 -10.46 -7.97
C ARG A 374 4.05 -10.50 -9.21
N LEU A 375 2.74 -10.55 -8.97
CA LEU A 375 1.73 -10.49 -10.03
C LEU A 375 1.27 -9.04 -10.25
N TYR A 376 0.72 -8.77 -11.43
CA TYR A 376 0.29 -7.43 -11.81
C TYR A 376 -1.10 -7.45 -12.43
N ASP A 377 -2.02 -6.66 -11.86
CA ASP A 377 -3.29 -6.28 -12.49
C ASP A 377 -3.09 -4.95 -13.21
N SER A 378 -3.04 -4.99 -14.54
CA SER A 378 -2.70 -3.78 -15.30
C SER A 378 -3.80 -2.72 -15.23
N THR A 379 -5.07 -3.17 -15.16
CA THR A 379 -6.22 -2.28 -15.02
C THR A 379 -7.31 -2.98 -14.25
N SER A 380 -7.64 -2.50 -13.07
CA SER A 380 -8.73 -3.05 -12.29
C SER A 380 -10.08 -2.56 -12.83
N GLY A 381 -11.07 -3.44 -12.84
CA GLY A 381 -12.42 -3.11 -13.29
C GLY A 381 -12.70 -3.51 -14.73
N TRP A 382 -13.16 -2.57 -15.54
CA TRP A 382 -13.76 -2.86 -16.85
C TRP A 382 -12.90 -2.56 -18.08
N PHE A 383 -11.77 -1.88 -17.93
CA PHE A 383 -10.84 -1.59 -19.04
C PHE A 383 -9.87 -2.74 -19.30
N LYS A 384 -10.35 -3.82 -19.93
CA LYS A 384 -9.54 -5.00 -20.23
C LYS A 384 -8.37 -4.68 -21.18
N GLN A 385 -7.17 -5.10 -20.78
CA GLN A 385 -5.94 -4.92 -21.53
C GLN A 385 -5.40 -6.25 -22.08
N LYS A 386 -4.47 -6.13 -23.04
CA LYS A 386 -3.79 -7.30 -23.62
C LYS A 386 -2.82 -7.91 -22.62
N ASN A 387 -2.03 -7.09 -21.94
CA ASN A 387 -1.03 -7.49 -20.98
C ASN A 387 -1.53 -7.27 -19.55
N SER A 388 -1.69 -8.34 -18.80
CA SER A 388 -2.05 -8.40 -17.38
C SER A 388 -1.91 -9.83 -16.88
N ASP A 389 -1.63 -10.05 -15.62
CA ASP A 389 -1.66 -11.39 -15.04
C ASP A 389 -3.09 -11.85 -14.72
N PHE A 390 -4.05 -10.91 -14.65
CA PHE A 390 -5.45 -11.18 -14.30
C PHE A 390 -6.43 -10.75 -15.39
N ASP A 391 -7.60 -11.39 -15.38
CA ASP A 391 -8.83 -10.78 -15.87
C ASP A 391 -9.56 -10.18 -14.68
N SER A 392 -9.61 -8.86 -14.62
CA SER A 392 -10.14 -8.12 -13.49
C SER A 392 -11.58 -7.67 -13.74
N GLU A 393 -12.42 -7.66 -12.68
CA GLU A 393 -13.84 -7.30 -12.78
C GLU A 393 -14.30 -6.55 -11.53
N HIS A 394 -15.09 -5.47 -11.70
CA HIS A 394 -15.85 -4.83 -10.63
C HIS A 394 -17.33 -5.20 -10.74
N ILE A 395 -17.91 -5.66 -9.63
CA ILE A 395 -19.28 -6.22 -9.63
C ILE A 395 -20.07 -5.70 -8.40
N TYR A 396 -20.82 -4.64 -8.58
CA TYR A 396 -21.57 -4.01 -7.50
C TYR A 396 -23.08 -4.26 -7.52
N PHE A 397 -23.70 -4.17 -8.72
CA PHE A 397 -25.18 -4.06 -8.79
C PHE A 397 -25.91 -5.36 -9.11
N ARG A 398 -25.26 -6.33 -9.77
CA ARG A 398 -25.93 -7.54 -10.22
C ARG A 398 -25.02 -8.75 -10.06
N LEU A 399 -25.59 -9.84 -9.55
CA LEU A 399 -25.00 -11.14 -9.68
C LEU A 399 -24.92 -11.50 -11.17
N LYS A 400 -23.76 -11.92 -11.65
CA LYS A 400 -23.57 -12.35 -13.03
C LYS A 400 -22.92 -13.73 -13.09
N LYS A 401 -23.23 -14.49 -14.14
CA LYS A 401 -22.55 -15.74 -14.41
C LYS A 401 -21.12 -15.44 -14.89
N LEU A 402 -20.15 -15.74 -14.06
CA LEU A 402 -18.73 -15.60 -14.41
C LEU A 402 -18.31 -16.66 -15.43
N LYS A 403 -17.53 -16.25 -16.43
CA LYS A 403 -17.06 -17.15 -17.50
C LYS A 403 -15.59 -17.47 -17.24
N PRO A 404 -15.15 -18.73 -17.48
CA PRO A 404 -13.74 -19.07 -17.44
C PRO A 404 -12.98 -18.22 -18.47
N ASN A 405 -11.75 -17.88 -18.15
CA ASN A 405 -10.86 -17.15 -19.04
C ASN A 405 -9.46 -17.79 -19.03
N ILE A 406 -8.58 -17.37 -19.94
CA ILE A 406 -7.20 -17.86 -20.00
C ILE A 406 -6.43 -17.41 -18.76
N ARG A 407 -6.64 -16.15 -18.33
CA ARG A 407 -6.04 -15.61 -17.09
C ARG A 407 -6.93 -15.92 -15.89
N PRO A 408 -6.36 -16.07 -14.68
CA PRO A 408 -7.15 -16.12 -13.46
C PRO A 408 -8.09 -14.91 -13.34
N LEU A 409 -9.34 -15.17 -12.97
CA LEU A 409 -10.34 -14.12 -12.79
C LEU A 409 -10.21 -13.53 -11.37
N LEU A 410 -9.90 -12.24 -11.26
CA LEU A 410 -9.95 -11.49 -10.02
C LEU A 410 -11.18 -10.59 -9.99
N ILE A 411 -12.08 -10.80 -9.04
CA ILE A 411 -13.14 -9.84 -8.74
C ILE A 411 -12.51 -8.78 -7.84
N SER A 412 -11.89 -7.80 -8.48
CA SER A 412 -11.05 -6.80 -7.79
C SER A 412 -11.85 -5.80 -6.95
N GLU A 413 -13.17 -5.72 -7.16
CA GLU A 413 -14.12 -5.04 -6.26
C GLU A 413 -15.51 -5.66 -6.38
N CYS A 414 -16.20 -5.80 -5.24
CA CYS A 414 -17.58 -6.26 -5.24
C CYS A 414 -18.35 -5.87 -3.95
N GLY A 415 -19.67 -5.97 -4.00
CA GLY A 415 -20.56 -5.76 -2.86
C GLY A 415 -20.79 -4.29 -2.55
N GLY A 416 -20.09 -3.75 -1.56
CA GLY A 416 -20.20 -2.34 -1.17
C GLY A 416 -21.58 -1.95 -0.62
N TYR A 417 -22.28 -2.89 0.03
CA TYR A 417 -23.59 -2.61 0.61
C TYR A 417 -23.46 -1.69 1.81
N SER A 418 -24.29 -0.63 1.84
CA SER A 418 -24.25 0.37 2.89
C SER A 418 -25.18 0.04 4.06
N LEU A 419 -24.71 0.34 5.27
CA LEU A 419 -25.52 0.33 6.48
C LEU A 419 -25.30 1.65 7.24
N ASN A 420 -26.32 2.51 7.24
CA ASN A 420 -26.27 3.83 7.87
C ASN A 420 -26.64 3.72 9.35
N LEU A 421 -25.66 3.58 10.24
CA LEU A 421 -25.87 3.48 11.68
C LEU A 421 -26.27 4.81 12.31
N ASN A 422 -25.76 5.93 11.80
CA ASN A 422 -25.87 7.26 12.39
C ASN A 422 -26.94 8.14 11.74
N LEU A 423 -27.72 7.59 10.80
CA LEU A 423 -28.75 8.32 10.05
C LEU A 423 -28.19 9.60 9.39
N GLN A 424 -26.97 9.51 8.85
CA GLN A 424 -26.34 10.62 8.14
C GLN A 424 -27.14 10.98 6.88
N ASP A 425 -27.30 12.28 6.64
CA ASP A 425 -28.04 12.79 5.47
C ASP A 425 -27.30 12.49 4.16
N ASN A 426 -25.96 12.60 4.17
CA ASN A 426 -25.10 12.27 3.04
C ASN A 426 -24.50 10.89 3.28
N SER A 427 -24.97 9.89 2.54
CA SER A 427 -24.47 8.52 2.64
C SER A 427 -24.27 7.92 1.25
N TYR A 428 -23.10 7.29 1.04
CA TYR A 428 -22.72 6.64 -0.21
C TYR A 428 -22.50 5.13 -0.02
N GLY A 429 -22.87 4.34 -1.02
CA GLY A 429 -22.71 2.89 -1.08
C GLY A 429 -23.63 2.26 -2.13
N TYR A 430 -23.44 0.97 -2.39
CA TYR A 430 -24.05 0.27 -3.54
C TYR A 430 -25.31 -0.52 -3.21
N GLY A 431 -26.06 -0.08 -2.22
CA GLY A 431 -27.36 -0.64 -1.86
C GLY A 431 -27.56 -0.71 -0.35
N ALA A 432 -28.54 0.07 0.13
CA ALA A 432 -28.84 0.22 1.55
C ALA A 432 -29.32 -1.09 2.18
N CYS A 433 -28.81 -1.37 3.38
CA CYS A 433 -29.28 -2.40 4.30
C CYS A 433 -29.89 -1.73 5.53
N LYS A 434 -30.88 -2.38 6.13
CA LYS A 434 -31.61 -1.85 7.31
C LYS A 434 -30.89 -2.19 8.63
N ASP A 435 -30.14 -3.30 8.66
CA ASP A 435 -29.50 -3.82 9.86
C ASP A 435 -28.30 -4.72 9.49
N SER A 436 -27.48 -5.07 10.49
CA SER A 436 -26.31 -5.94 10.36
C SER A 436 -26.66 -7.32 9.81
N LYS A 437 -27.85 -7.83 10.15
CA LYS A 437 -28.35 -9.11 9.66
C LYS A 437 -28.56 -9.08 8.16
N GLU A 438 -29.24 -8.05 7.64
CA GLU A 438 -29.47 -7.93 6.19
C GLU A 438 -28.16 -7.72 5.44
N LEU A 439 -27.24 -6.91 5.96
CA LEU A 439 -25.89 -6.73 5.38
C LEU A 439 -25.19 -8.08 5.26
N THR A 440 -25.12 -8.84 6.35
CA THR A 440 -24.48 -10.17 6.38
C THR A 440 -25.17 -11.16 5.44
N ASP A 441 -26.51 -11.20 5.41
CA ASP A 441 -27.28 -12.07 4.51
C ASP A 441 -26.99 -11.77 3.04
N ARG A 442 -26.87 -10.49 2.68
CA ARG A 442 -26.56 -10.07 1.30
C ARG A 442 -25.14 -10.43 0.92
N MET A 443 -24.17 -10.26 1.84
CA MET A 443 -22.79 -10.69 1.63
C MET A 443 -22.71 -12.21 1.41
N ILE A 444 -23.30 -13.02 2.29
CA ILE A 444 -23.32 -14.48 2.16
C ILE A 444 -23.92 -14.90 0.81
N LYS A 445 -25.06 -14.31 0.41
CA LYS A 445 -25.68 -14.58 -0.90
C LYS A 445 -24.78 -14.23 -2.09
N LEU A 446 -24.03 -13.12 -2.00
CA LEU A 446 -23.06 -12.73 -3.03
C LEU A 446 -21.99 -13.81 -3.21
N TYR A 447 -21.43 -14.29 -2.10
CA TYR A 447 -20.42 -15.34 -2.12
C TYR A 447 -20.98 -16.68 -2.61
N GLU A 448 -22.06 -17.15 -2.05
CA GLU A 448 -22.65 -18.47 -2.37
C GLU A 448 -23.17 -18.57 -3.80
N ASN A 449 -23.80 -17.50 -4.30
CA ASN A 449 -24.46 -17.55 -5.61
C ASN A 449 -23.57 -17.14 -6.78
N MET A 450 -22.46 -16.42 -6.54
CA MET A 450 -21.61 -15.92 -7.61
C MET A 450 -20.15 -16.30 -7.44
N ILE A 451 -19.53 -16.03 -6.29
CA ILE A 451 -18.07 -16.09 -6.11
C ILE A 451 -17.64 -17.55 -5.94
N ILE A 452 -18.15 -18.24 -4.95
CA ILE A 452 -17.78 -19.65 -4.64
C ILE A 452 -17.96 -20.56 -5.87
N PRO A 453 -19.09 -20.53 -6.61
CA PRO A 453 -19.24 -21.32 -7.83
C PRO A 453 -18.26 -20.98 -8.95
N ALA A 454 -17.63 -19.80 -8.92
CA ALA A 454 -16.65 -19.37 -9.90
C ALA A 454 -15.24 -19.89 -9.61
N ILE A 455 -14.93 -20.28 -8.37
CA ILE A 455 -13.62 -20.83 -7.97
C ILE A 455 -13.24 -22.01 -8.86
N LYS A 456 -14.15 -22.95 -9.08
CA LYS A 456 -13.95 -24.09 -9.99
C LYS A 456 -13.62 -23.72 -11.42
N LYS A 457 -13.93 -22.48 -11.82
CA LYS A 457 -13.74 -21.98 -13.19
C LYS A 457 -12.50 -21.08 -13.31
N GLY A 458 -11.69 -20.93 -12.27
CA GLY A 458 -10.49 -20.10 -12.28
C GLY A 458 -10.66 -18.70 -11.69
N CYS A 459 -11.72 -18.46 -10.90
CA CYS A 459 -11.76 -17.28 -10.04
C CYS A 459 -10.73 -17.46 -8.92
N CYS A 460 -9.78 -16.54 -8.82
CA CYS A 460 -8.66 -16.59 -7.88
C CYS A 460 -8.83 -15.64 -6.71
N GLY A 461 -9.85 -14.78 -6.71
CA GLY A 461 -10.05 -13.84 -5.62
C GLY A 461 -11.29 -12.98 -5.77
N SER A 462 -11.70 -12.42 -4.63
CA SER A 462 -12.73 -11.41 -4.53
C SER A 462 -12.38 -10.41 -3.43
N ILE A 463 -12.46 -9.13 -3.76
CA ILE A 463 -12.20 -8.03 -2.84
C ILE A 463 -13.55 -7.35 -2.57
N TYR A 464 -14.04 -7.49 -1.34
CA TYR A 464 -15.29 -6.85 -0.92
C TYR A 464 -15.03 -5.39 -0.48
N THR A 465 -15.84 -4.46 -0.89
CA THR A 465 -15.77 -3.04 -0.55
C THR A 465 -16.64 -2.76 0.67
N GLN A 466 -16.11 -2.45 1.89
CA GLN A 466 -14.68 -2.26 2.23
C GLN A 466 -14.43 -2.55 3.72
N VAL A 467 -13.21 -2.33 4.23
CA VAL A 467 -12.86 -2.58 5.64
C VAL A 467 -13.69 -1.71 6.58
N SER A 468 -13.61 -0.39 6.44
CA SER A 468 -14.28 0.58 7.32
C SER A 468 -15.07 1.60 6.53
N ASP A 469 -16.06 2.20 7.18
CA ASP A 469 -16.66 3.44 6.70
C ASP A 469 -15.59 4.54 6.62
N ILE A 470 -15.79 5.50 5.70
CA ILE A 470 -14.94 6.68 5.54
C ILE A 470 -15.82 7.86 5.19
N GLU A 471 -15.91 8.83 6.08
CA GLU A 471 -16.70 10.06 5.86
C GLU A 471 -18.14 9.75 5.37
N ASP A 472 -18.50 10.07 4.12
CA ASP A 472 -19.82 9.82 3.54
C ASP A 472 -19.97 8.38 2.99
N GLU A 473 -18.87 7.66 2.78
CA GLU A 473 -18.87 6.29 2.26
C GLU A 473 -19.06 5.27 3.39
N ILE A 474 -20.29 4.77 3.54
CA ILE A 474 -20.72 3.96 4.67
C ILE A 474 -20.96 2.47 4.34
N ASN A 475 -20.10 1.90 3.52
CA ASN A 475 -20.15 0.50 3.08
C ASN A 475 -19.06 -0.39 3.74
N GLY A 476 -18.43 0.10 4.79
CA GLY A 476 -17.47 -0.66 5.59
C GLY A 476 -18.11 -1.79 6.40
N LEU A 477 -17.28 -2.77 6.79
CA LEU A 477 -17.64 -3.83 7.74
C LEU A 477 -17.57 -3.37 9.20
N ILE A 478 -16.85 -2.27 9.44
CA ILE A 478 -16.75 -1.58 10.73
C ILE A 478 -16.98 -0.08 10.51
N SER A 479 -17.46 0.62 11.52
CA SER A 479 -17.67 2.08 11.50
C SER A 479 -16.35 2.84 11.32
N TYR A 480 -16.40 4.13 10.93
CA TYR A 480 -15.22 4.95 10.65
C TYR A 480 -14.32 5.10 11.88
N ASP A 481 -14.89 5.22 13.08
CA ASP A 481 -14.21 5.26 14.38
C ASP A 481 -13.71 3.88 14.89
N ARG A 482 -14.00 2.77 14.15
CA ARG A 482 -13.68 1.37 14.50
C ARG A 482 -14.39 0.85 15.76
N GLU A 483 -15.44 1.52 16.22
CA GLU A 483 -16.15 1.13 17.47
C GLU A 483 -17.27 0.11 17.22
N VAL A 484 -17.90 0.12 16.03
CA VAL A 484 -19.07 -0.70 15.74
C VAL A 484 -18.84 -1.65 14.57
N MET A 485 -18.79 -2.94 14.84
CA MET A 485 -18.84 -3.98 13.81
C MET A 485 -20.22 -4.03 13.17
N LYS A 486 -20.30 -3.94 11.84
CA LYS A 486 -21.56 -3.84 11.08
C LYS A 486 -22.03 -5.18 10.53
N VAL A 487 -21.21 -6.23 10.61
CA VAL A 487 -21.55 -7.59 10.15
C VAL A 487 -21.66 -8.56 11.32
N GLU A 488 -22.40 -9.65 11.13
CA GLU A 488 -22.51 -10.71 12.11
C GLU A 488 -21.38 -11.75 11.93
N ASP A 489 -20.96 -12.40 13.02
CA ASP A 489 -19.86 -13.39 13.04
C ASP A 489 -20.04 -14.55 12.06
N ARG A 490 -21.26 -14.90 11.66
CA ARG A 490 -21.52 -15.98 10.70
C ARG A 490 -20.97 -15.72 9.29
N ILE A 491 -20.47 -14.50 9.01
CA ILE A 491 -19.73 -14.24 7.75
C ILE A 491 -18.48 -15.13 7.62
N LYS A 492 -17.92 -15.60 8.73
CA LYS A 492 -16.78 -16.53 8.78
C LYS A 492 -17.05 -17.84 8.02
N GLU A 493 -18.30 -18.30 7.98
CA GLU A 493 -18.68 -19.51 7.24
C GLU A 493 -18.38 -19.43 5.74
N VAL A 494 -18.27 -18.22 5.20
CA VAL A 494 -17.88 -17.98 3.81
C VAL A 494 -16.43 -18.43 3.56
N ALA A 495 -15.52 -18.10 4.50
CA ALA A 495 -14.12 -18.49 4.40
C ALA A 495 -13.96 -20.02 4.40
N ASP A 496 -14.68 -20.74 5.26
CA ASP A 496 -14.67 -22.20 5.31
C ASP A 496 -15.15 -22.83 3.99
N LYS A 497 -16.19 -22.24 3.38
CA LYS A 497 -16.72 -22.69 2.09
C LYS A 497 -15.72 -22.44 0.95
N ILE A 498 -15.02 -21.30 0.98
CA ILE A 498 -13.95 -20.96 0.01
C ILE A 498 -12.80 -21.96 0.13
N LEU A 499 -12.31 -22.21 1.34
CA LEU A 499 -11.22 -23.17 1.58
C LEU A 499 -11.58 -24.55 1.09
N LYS A 500 -12.78 -25.04 1.38
CA LYS A 500 -13.27 -26.32 0.88
C LYS A 500 -13.29 -26.41 -0.65
N GLU A 501 -13.65 -25.33 -1.34
CA GLU A 501 -13.63 -25.32 -2.81
C GLU A 501 -12.21 -25.25 -3.38
N ILE A 502 -11.27 -24.60 -2.71
CA ILE A 502 -9.85 -24.57 -3.10
C ILE A 502 -9.20 -25.93 -2.89
N ASP A 503 -9.49 -26.63 -1.79
CA ASP A 503 -8.97 -27.97 -1.51
C ASP A 503 -9.46 -29.03 -2.52
N ASN A 504 -10.57 -28.76 -3.22
CA ASN A 504 -11.16 -29.64 -4.21
C ASN A 504 -10.67 -29.36 -5.66
N VAL A 505 -9.74 -28.46 -5.87
CA VAL A 505 -9.20 -28.12 -7.20
C VAL A 505 -7.74 -28.46 -7.34
#